data_58177dcf5596a0e73aa5febf9a15a633
#
_entry.id   58177dcf5596a0e73aa5febf9a15a633
#
_cell.length_a   1.000
_cell.length_b   1.000
_cell.length_c   1.000
_cell.angle_alpha   90.00
_cell.angle_beta   90.00
_cell.angle_gamma   90.00
#
_symmetry.space_group_name_H-M   'P 1'
#
loop_
_entity.id
_entity.type
_entity.pdbx_description
1 polymer ?
#
loop_
_entity_poly.entity_id
_entity_poly.type
_entity_poly.pdbx_seq_one_letter_code
_entity_poly.pdbx_strand_id
1 'polypeptide(L)' 'MRLDKFLKVSRIIKRRSVANEAADSKRISVNGKIVKPSYEVKIGDIIEIKFGDKISKFEILQIPLKETKNTDEVIKIL' A
#
# COMPACT_ATOMS: atom_id res chain seq x y z
N MET A 1 -0.31 11.64 0.12
CA MET A 1 0.88 10.76 -0.01
C MET A 1 0.69 9.79 -1.16
N ARG A 2 1.70 9.59 -1.96
CA ARG A 2 1.66 8.62 -3.06
C ARG A 2 1.62 7.20 -2.52
N LEU A 3 0.95 6.32 -3.26
CA LEU A 3 0.82 4.92 -2.89
C LEU A 3 2.18 4.23 -2.66
N ASP A 4 3.14 4.44 -3.58
CA ASP A 4 4.47 3.82 -3.46
C ASP A 4 5.18 4.25 -2.19
N LYS A 5 5.08 5.54 -1.83
CA LYS A 5 5.65 6.04 -0.58
C LYS A 5 4.91 5.47 0.64
N PHE A 6 3.59 5.41 0.59
CA PHE A 6 2.80 4.86 1.69
C PHE A 6 3.19 3.41 2.00
N LEU A 7 3.34 2.58 0.97
CA LEU A 7 3.72 1.19 1.14
C LEU A 7 5.09 1.04 1.78
N LYS A 8 6.00 1.97 1.49
CA LYS A 8 7.33 2.01 2.12
C LYS A 8 7.25 2.47 3.58
N VAL A 9 6.60 3.61 3.86
CA VAL A 9 6.57 4.17 5.21
C VAL A 9 5.71 3.35 6.16
N SER A 10 4.74 2.62 5.67
CA SER A 10 3.94 1.69 6.47
C SER A 10 4.67 0.37 6.73
N ARG A 11 5.81 0.16 6.10
CA ARG A 11 6.64 -1.06 6.18
C ARG A 11 5.96 -2.30 5.60
N ILE A 12 4.95 -2.12 4.77
CA ILE A 12 4.33 -3.23 4.04
C ILE A 12 5.29 -3.75 2.99
N ILE A 13 5.95 -2.84 2.27
CA ILE A 13 6.99 -3.16 1.30
C ILE A 13 8.28 -2.45 1.74
N LYS A 14 9.36 -3.19 1.81
CA LYS A 14 10.62 -2.71 2.37
C LYS A 14 11.25 -1.58 1.56
N ARG A 15 11.10 -1.60 0.24
CA ARG A 15 11.71 -0.63 -0.67
C ARG A 15 10.64 0.07 -1.50
N ARG A 16 10.74 1.40 -1.60
CA ARG A 16 9.81 2.18 -2.40
C ARG A 16 9.87 1.82 -3.89
N SER A 17 11.06 1.48 -4.41
CA SER A 17 11.20 1.06 -5.81
C SER A 17 10.43 -0.21 -6.10
N VAL A 18 10.40 -1.15 -5.15
CA VAL A 18 9.62 -2.39 -5.27
C VAL A 18 8.13 -2.08 -5.25
N ALA A 19 7.69 -1.16 -4.38
CA ALA A 19 6.29 -0.73 -4.33
C ALA A 19 5.88 -0.06 -5.64
N ASN A 20 6.73 0.80 -6.18
CA ASN A 20 6.49 1.46 -7.45
C ASN A 20 6.34 0.44 -8.59
N GLU A 21 7.25 -0.52 -8.66
CA GLU A 21 7.21 -1.57 -9.67
C GLU A 21 5.95 -2.42 -9.56
N ALA A 22 5.56 -2.79 -8.35
CA ALA A 22 4.36 -3.60 -8.12
C ALA A 22 3.11 -2.87 -8.63
N ALA A 23 2.97 -1.59 -8.32
CA ALA A 23 1.84 -0.79 -8.79
C ALA A 23 1.89 -0.60 -10.30
N ASP A 24 3.08 -0.32 -10.84
CA ASP A 24 3.27 -0.12 -12.27
C ASP A 24 2.99 -1.41 -13.07
N SER A 25 3.23 -2.56 -12.46
CA SER A 25 2.91 -3.87 -13.04
C SER A 25 1.45 -4.30 -12.87
N LYS A 26 0.58 -3.38 -12.43
CA LYS A 26 -0.86 -3.63 -12.25
C LYS A 26 -1.17 -4.69 -11.19
N ARG A 27 -0.31 -4.83 -10.20
CA ARG A 27 -0.50 -5.79 -9.11
C ARG A 27 -1.19 -5.20 -7.89
N ILE A 28 -1.42 -3.89 -7.88
CA ILE A 28 -2.03 -3.21 -6.75
C ILE A 28 -3.33 -2.56 -7.20
N SER A 29 -4.38 -2.84 -6.43
CA SER A 29 -5.67 -2.16 -6.61
C SER A 29 -6.08 -1.48 -5.32
N VAL A 30 -6.86 -0.42 -5.45
CA VAL A 30 -7.42 0.32 -4.32
C VAL A 30 -8.92 0.42 -4.56
N ASN A 31 -9.69 -0.03 -3.57
CA ASN A 31 -11.15 -0.06 -3.64
C ASN A 31 -11.65 -0.78 -4.91
N GLY A 32 -10.95 -1.85 -5.29
CA GLY A 32 -11.32 -2.68 -6.43
C GLY A 32 -10.83 -2.19 -7.80
N LYS A 33 -10.05 -1.10 -7.84
CA LYS A 33 -9.52 -0.56 -9.11
C LYS A 33 -8.00 -0.60 -9.13
N ILE A 34 -7.43 -1.04 -10.24
CA ILE A 34 -5.97 -1.00 -10.44
C ILE A 34 -5.55 0.47 -10.49
N VAL A 35 -4.50 0.81 -9.74
CA VAL A 35 -4.02 2.18 -9.63
C VAL A 35 -2.54 2.27 -9.97
N LYS A 36 -2.09 3.48 -10.30
CA LYS A 36 -0.69 3.78 -10.57
C LYS A 36 0.08 4.00 -9.26
N PRO A 37 1.42 3.92 -9.28
CA PRO A 37 2.23 4.21 -8.10
C PRO A 37 1.99 5.60 -7.52
N SER A 38 1.63 6.56 -8.36
CA SER A 38 1.35 7.94 -7.96
C SER A 38 -0.02 8.16 -7.35
N TYR A 39 -0.86 7.15 -7.27
CA TYR A 39 -2.17 7.27 -6.66
C TYR A 39 -2.05 7.85 -5.24
N GLU A 40 -2.87 8.84 -4.92
CA GLU A 40 -2.87 9.47 -3.62
C GLU A 40 -3.76 8.70 -2.66
N VAL A 41 -3.14 8.07 -1.65
CA VAL A 41 -3.86 7.23 -0.68
C VAL A 41 -4.67 8.08 0.30
N LYS A 42 -5.73 7.48 0.82
CA LYS A 42 -6.63 8.12 1.79
C LYS A 42 -6.95 7.14 2.91
N ILE A 43 -7.19 7.67 4.09
CA ILE A 43 -7.67 6.87 5.22
C ILE A 43 -8.99 6.22 4.81
N GLY A 44 -9.13 4.92 5.09
CA GLY A 44 -10.28 4.14 4.70
C GLY A 44 -10.14 3.41 3.37
N ASP A 45 -9.10 3.71 2.59
CA ASP A 45 -8.85 2.97 1.35
C ASP A 45 -8.56 1.50 1.64
N ILE A 46 -9.13 0.62 0.84
CA ILE A 46 -8.87 -0.81 0.88
C ILE A 46 -7.86 -1.13 -0.21
N ILE A 47 -6.66 -1.52 0.19
CA ILE A 47 -5.58 -1.84 -0.74
C ILE A 47 -5.46 -3.35 -0.87
N GLU A 48 -5.31 -3.82 -2.09
CA GLU A 48 -5.08 -5.22 -2.42
C GLU A 48 -3.81 -5.34 -3.23
N ILE A 49 -2.87 -6.17 -2.75
CA ILE A 49 -1.58 -6.41 -3.41
C ILE A 49 -1.50 -7.88 -3.80
N LYS A 50 -1.18 -8.12 -5.06
CA LYS A 50 -1.03 -9.46 -5.60
C LYS A 50 0.45 -9.79 -5.80
N PHE A 51 0.93 -10.79 -5.07
CA PHE A 51 2.29 -11.31 -5.21
C PHE A 51 2.21 -12.79 -5.58
N GLY A 52 2.49 -13.12 -6.85
CA GLY A 52 2.35 -14.49 -7.33
C GLY A 52 0.93 -14.98 -7.11
N ASP A 53 0.78 -16.08 -6.36
CA ASP A 53 -0.52 -16.67 -6.04
C ASP A 53 -1.13 -16.10 -4.75
N LYS A 54 -0.43 -15.21 -4.07
CA LYS A 54 -0.89 -14.64 -2.81
C LYS A 54 -1.50 -13.27 -3.02
N ILE A 55 -2.60 -13.00 -2.31
CA ILE A 55 -3.25 -11.70 -2.31
C ILE A 55 -3.30 -11.22 -0.88
N SER A 56 -2.73 -10.02 -0.64
CA SER A 56 -2.79 -9.34 0.64
C SER A 56 -3.78 -8.20 0.54
N LYS A 57 -4.68 -8.11 1.51
CA LYS A 57 -5.72 -7.08 1.51
C LYS A 57 -5.74 -6.39 2.87
N PHE A 58 -5.76 -5.08 2.88
CA PHE A 58 -5.76 -4.31 4.12
C PHE A 58 -6.42 -2.95 3.94
N GLU A 59 -6.85 -2.39 5.06
CA GLU A 59 -7.45 -1.06 5.12
C GLU A 59 -6.46 -0.06 5.72
N ILE A 60 -6.40 1.15 5.15
CA ILE A 60 -5.56 2.23 5.67
C ILE A 60 -6.26 2.87 6.88
N LEU A 61 -5.62 2.82 8.04
CA LEU A 61 -6.13 3.43 9.27
C LEU A 61 -5.54 4.82 9.49
N GLN A 62 -4.26 5.01 9.13
CA GLN A 62 -3.53 6.25 9.29
C GLN A 62 -2.56 6.44 8.12
N ILE A 63 -2.18 7.68 7.86
CA ILE A 63 -1.16 8.00 6.86
C ILE A 63 0.02 8.64 7.61
N PRO A 64 1.07 7.85 7.91
CA PRO A 64 2.21 8.37 8.66
C PRO A 64 3.08 9.28 7.78
N LEU A 65 3.64 10.35 8.37
CA LEU A 65 4.55 11.25 7.67
C LEU A 65 5.95 10.64 7.51
N LYS A 66 6.31 9.75 8.43
CA LYS A 66 7.61 9.06 8.44
C LYS A 66 7.38 7.56 8.56
N GLU A 67 8.44 6.77 8.31
CA GLU A 67 8.35 5.32 8.47
C GLU A 67 7.83 4.98 9.86
N THR A 68 6.77 4.19 9.91
CA THR A 68 6.15 3.79 11.17
C THR A 68 6.98 2.73 11.88
N LYS A 69 6.93 2.74 13.21
CA LYS A 69 7.54 1.70 14.03
C LYS A 69 6.58 0.53 14.24
N ASN A 70 5.28 0.74 14.02
CA ASN A 70 4.25 -0.27 14.23
C ASN A 70 3.25 -0.22 13.08
N THR A 71 3.38 -1.17 12.16
CA THR A 71 2.51 -1.28 10.99
C THR A 71 1.05 -1.50 11.39
N ASP A 72 0.79 -2.19 12.50
CA ASP A 72 -0.58 -2.49 12.96
C ASP A 72 -1.36 -1.23 13.35
N GLU A 73 -0.69 -0.13 13.64
CA GLU A 73 -1.35 1.15 13.92
C GLU A 73 -1.75 1.87 12.64
N VAL A 74 -1.16 1.50 11.52
CA VAL A 74 -1.33 2.19 10.23
C VAL A 74 -2.33 1.46 9.34
N ILE A 75 -2.36 0.14 9.41
CA ILE A 75 -3.23 -0.69 8.58
C ILE A 75 -3.96 -1.74 9.42
N LYS A 76 -5.10 -2.17 8.88
CA LYS A 76 -5.85 -3.31 9.40
C LYS A 76 -5.86 -4.40 8.34
N ILE A 77 -5.30 -5.57 8.65
CA ILE A 77 -5.31 -6.71 7.74
C ILE A 77 -6.73 -7.27 7.65
N LEU A 78 -7.19 -7.49 6.43
CA LEU A 78 -8.53 -7.98 6.17
C LEU A 78 -8.54 -9.45 5.77
#